data_b662f10dc68876f34e4257201298a414
#
_entry.id   b662f10dc68876f34e4257201298a414
#
_cell.length_a   1.000
_cell.length_b   1.000
_cell.length_c   1.000
_cell.angle_alpha   90.00
_cell.angle_beta   90.00
_cell.angle_gamma   90.00
#
_symmetry.space_group_name_H-M   'P 1'
#
loop_
_entity.id
_entity.type
_entity.pdbx_description
1 polymer ?
#
loop_
_entity_poly.entity_id
_entity_poly.type
_entity_poly.pdbx_seq_one_letter_code
_entity_poly.pdbx_strand_id
1 'polypeptide(L)'
;MLRLQPAPVSPTPALESNGTAPRPSLELSRVQFIQQEFASFLTGFDSSQAVVRIDRFHWIHDRLFIDGWSPEQISQALRATEIRGRFIAVSSGKGGVGKTTVALNLALAFAQCGRRTLLFDGDLGMANVHVYAGLNPAVTVLDVLDRRVALSDAVVSGPAGLKLICGASGVARLASLDRRQLEELNGQLCRLATQYDVVVLDTGAGIGREVLSLLTLADEIVVVATPNLASTLDAYGLIKAGYEARILGSFGILANLAKDQAEARVVVERLTTCAARFLQMSVRNLGWLPRAPRVEAANQSRRSVLESSPSSDFAKRLRTIAAGFLPGCGSHTSSAASKQESAAA
;
A
#
# COMPACT_ATOMS: atom_id res chain seq x y z
N MET A 1 -29.95 26.33 -2.92
CA MET A 1 -28.62 27.01 -3.03
C MET A 1 -28.35 27.71 -1.72
N LEU A 2 -27.69 27.06 -0.79
CA LEU A 2 -27.21 27.65 0.45
C LEU A 2 -25.67 27.78 0.31
N ARG A 3 -25.19 29.02 0.17
CA ARG A 3 -23.76 29.32 0.24
C ARG A 3 -23.36 29.30 1.70
N LEU A 4 -22.53 28.35 2.10
CA LEU A 4 -21.83 28.38 3.36
C LEU A 4 -20.68 29.41 3.24
N GLN A 5 -20.77 30.49 4.00
CA GLN A 5 -19.66 31.42 4.18
C GLN A 5 -18.64 30.79 5.13
N PRO A 6 -17.32 30.95 4.89
CA PRO A 6 -16.31 30.52 5.85
C PRO A 6 -16.40 31.37 7.12
N ALA A 7 -16.30 30.72 8.27
CA ALA A 7 -16.23 31.38 9.56
C ALA A 7 -14.99 32.28 9.65
N PRO A 8 -15.05 33.39 10.36
CA PRO A 8 -13.91 34.31 10.50
C PRO A 8 -12.76 33.63 11.26
N VAL A 9 -11.58 33.71 10.66
CA VAL A 9 -10.32 33.27 11.28
C VAL A 9 -10.02 34.23 12.42
N SER A 10 -10.05 33.74 13.66
CA SER A 10 -9.60 34.48 14.82
C SER A 10 -8.11 34.76 14.71
N PRO A 11 -7.63 35.95 15.07
CA PRO A 11 -6.21 36.29 14.99
C PRO A 11 -5.38 35.39 15.91
N THR A 12 -4.34 34.83 15.37
CA THR A 12 -3.31 34.06 16.08
C THR A 12 -2.74 34.91 17.22
N PRO A 13 -2.72 34.44 18.47
CA PRO A 13 -2.05 35.17 19.54
C PRO A 13 -0.55 35.26 19.22
N ALA A 14 0.00 36.46 19.33
CA ALA A 14 1.42 36.73 19.18
C ALA A 14 2.22 35.84 20.17
N LEU A 15 3.18 35.09 19.63
CA LEU A 15 4.12 34.29 20.40
C LEU A 15 5.03 35.23 21.19
N GLU A 16 4.75 35.42 22.46
CA GLU A 16 5.71 36.02 23.39
C GLU A 16 6.92 35.08 23.50
N SER A 17 8.10 35.66 23.29
CA SER A 17 9.41 35.02 23.37
C SER A 17 9.80 34.79 24.83
N ASN A 18 9.29 33.72 25.44
CA ASN A 18 9.84 33.20 26.68
C ASN A 18 10.56 31.87 26.37
N GLY A 19 11.85 31.83 26.72
CA GLY A 19 12.80 30.76 26.44
C GLY A 19 12.40 29.40 26.98
N THR A 20 11.62 28.70 26.20
CA THR A 20 11.34 27.27 26.38
C THR A 20 12.12 26.49 25.33
N ALA A 21 12.77 25.42 25.77
CA ALA A 21 13.51 24.49 24.92
C ALA A 21 12.71 24.14 23.65
N PRO A 22 13.38 23.96 22.50
CA PRO A 22 12.69 23.65 21.25
C PRO A 22 11.84 22.40 21.41
N ARG A 23 10.54 22.52 21.13
CA ARG A 23 9.62 21.38 21.13
C ARG A 23 10.13 20.33 20.13
N PRO A 24 10.29 19.07 20.53
CA PRO A 24 10.74 18.03 19.59
C PRO A 24 9.72 17.91 18.45
N SER A 25 10.23 17.96 17.24
CA SER A 25 9.44 17.77 16.02
C SER A 25 9.44 16.30 15.66
N LEU A 26 8.28 15.76 15.42
CA LEU A 26 8.09 14.40 14.96
C LEU A 26 7.84 14.44 13.44
N GLU A 27 8.78 13.89 12.67
CA GLU A 27 8.52 13.57 11.27
C GLU A 27 7.62 12.33 11.20
N LEU A 28 6.42 12.53 10.68
CA LEU A 28 5.47 11.46 10.45
C LEU A 28 5.35 11.19 8.96
N SER A 29 5.47 9.94 8.56
CA SER A 29 4.92 9.55 7.28
C SER A 29 3.39 9.83 7.32
N ARG A 30 2.88 10.53 6.30
CA ARG A 30 1.49 11.02 6.22
C ARG A 30 0.41 9.95 6.42
N VAL A 31 0.80 8.71 6.46
CA VAL A 31 -0.05 7.53 6.47
C VAL A 31 -0.49 7.09 7.85
N GLN A 32 0.24 7.45 8.88
CA GLN A 32 -0.02 6.95 10.23
C GLN A 32 -1.25 7.57 10.88
N PHE A 33 -1.93 8.47 10.18
CA PHE A 33 -3.08 9.21 10.68
C PHE A 33 -4.34 9.04 9.82
N ILE A 34 -4.80 7.84 9.68
CA ILE A 34 -6.17 7.63 9.22
C ILE A 34 -7.09 7.79 10.43
N GLN A 35 -7.88 8.83 10.34
CA GLN A 35 -8.60 9.54 11.40
C GLN A 35 -9.45 8.68 12.36
N GLN A 36 -10.04 7.60 11.93
CA GLN A 36 -10.91 6.77 12.78
C GLN A 36 -10.16 5.68 13.54
N GLU A 37 -9.10 5.17 12.99
CA GLU A 37 -8.37 4.05 13.60
C GLU A 37 -7.41 4.48 14.70
N PHE A 38 -6.85 5.68 14.57
CA PHE A 38 -6.06 6.25 15.65
C PHE A 38 -6.90 6.48 16.91
N ALA A 39 -8.13 6.98 16.76
CA ALA A 39 -9.05 7.12 17.90
C ALA A 39 -9.43 5.77 18.50
N SER A 40 -9.68 4.73 17.71
CA SER A 40 -9.99 3.39 18.22
C SER A 40 -8.76 2.67 18.80
N PHE A 41 -7.59 2.98 18.30
CA PHE A 41 -6.32 2.46 18.80
C PHE A 41 -5.94 3.09 20.16
N LEU A 42 -6.23 4.37 20.31
CA LEU A 42 -6.02 5.09 21.59
C LEU A 42 -7.03 4.70 22.68
N THR A 43 -8.19 4.13 22.35
CA THR A 43 -9.14 3.60 23.35
C THR A 43 -8.61 2.37 24.09
N GLY A 44 -7.51 1.76 23.66
CA GLY A 44 -6.76 0.75 24.42
C GLY A 44 -5.83 1.33 25.48
N PHE A 45 -5.58 2.63 25.45
CA PHE A 45 -4.88 3.39 26.49
C PHE A 45 -5.92 4.05 27.38
N ASP A 46 -5.86 3.80 28.68
CA ASP A 46 -6.70 4.28 29.75
C ASP A 46 -7.75 5.33 29.33
N SER A 47 -8.97 4.84 29.14
CA SER A 47 -10.06 5.52 28.43
C SER A 47 -10.63 6.76 29.14
N SER A 48 -10.06 7.18 30.26
CA SER A 48 -10.62 8.29 31.05
C SER A 48 -10.27 9.68 30.53
N GLN A 49 -9.34 9.81 29.55
CA GLN A 49 -8.87 11.13 29.08
C GLN A 49 -8.68 11.33 27.58
N ALA A 50 -8.89 10.35 26.72
CA ALA A 50 -8.54 10.45 25.31
C ALA A 50 -9.72 10.40 24.34
N VAL A 51 -10.64 11.35 24.42
CA VAL A 51 -11.49 11.69 23.26
C VAL A 51 -10.73 12.69 22.41
N VAL A 52 -9.95 12.20 21.44
CA VAL A 52 -9.29 13.04 20.45
C VAL A 52 -10.33 13.48 19.43
N ARG A 53 -10.73 14.75 19.46
CA ARG A 53 -11.54 15.35 18.41
C ARG A 53 -10.64 15.59 17.19
N ILE A 54 -11.08 15.14 16.04
CA ILE A 54 -10.37 15.21 14.75
C ILE A 54 -10.08 16.66 14.32
N ASP A 55 -10.83 17.61 14.80
CA ASP A 55 -10.72 19.05 14.56
C ASP A 55 -9.49 19.72 15.25
N ARG A 56 -8.71 18.99 16.02
CA ARG A 56 -7.54 19.51 16.75
C ARG A 56 -6.19 19.04 16.21
N PHE A 57 -6.14 18.52 15.00
CA PHE A 57 -4.89 18.17 14.35
C PHE A 57 -4.39 19.33 13.49
N HIS A 58 -3.13 19.71 13.68
CA HIS A 58 -2.49 20.73 12.86
C HIS A 58 -1.21 20.17 12.25
N TRP A 59 -1.11 20.26 10.93
CA TRP A 59 0.14 20.01 10.22
C TRP A 59 0.83 21.34 9.96
N ILE A 60 2.01 21.53 10.53
CA ILE A 60 2.84 22.70 10.30
C ILE A 60 4.22 22.20 9.85
N HIS A 61 4.63 22.52 8.62
CA HIS A 61 5.93 22.14 8.06
C HIS A 61 6.24 20.64 8.26
N ASP A 62 5.35 19.77 7.80
CA ASP A 62 5.45 18.30 7.93
C ASP A 62 5.52 17.74 9.36
N ARG A 63 5.12 18.54 10.34
CA ARG A 63 5.06 18.14 11.76
C ARG A 63 3.62 18.06 12.24
N LEU A 64 3.32 17.06 13.03
CA LEU A 64 2.01 16.90 13.65
C LEU A 64 1.98 17.54 15.03
N PHE A 65 0.95 18.35 15.27
CA PHE A 65 0.58 18.87 16.57
C PHE A 65 -0.80 18.37 16.94
N ILE A 66 -0.97 17.93 18.18
CA ILE A 66 -2.25 17.52 18.74
C ILE A 66 -2.48 18.40 19.97
N ASP A 67 -3.55 19.19 19.95
CA ASP A 67 -3.86 20.09 21.03
C ASP A 67 -4.10 19.32 22.34
N GLY A 68 -3.39 19.69 23.38
CA GLY A 68 -3.49 19.08 24.71
C GLY A 68 -2.61 17.84 24.91
N TRP A 69 -1.82 17.43 23.90
CA TRP A 69 -0.90 16.30 24.03
C TRP A 69 0.55 16.75 24.20
N SER A 70 1.28 16.08 25.08
CA SER A 70 2.72 16.28 25.18
C SER A 70 3.44 15.60 24.01
N PRO A 71 4.66 16.04 23.63
CA PRO A 71 5.50 15.38 22.64
C PRO A 71 5.76 13.90 22.96
N GLU A 72 5.84 13.55 24.24
CA GLU A 72 6.03 12.17 24.71
C GLU A 72 4.78 11.31 24.44
N GLN A 73 3.58 11.84 24.70
CA GLN A 73 2.31 11.18 24.41
C GLN A 73 2.14 10.97 22.92
N ILE A 74 2.47 11.97 22.09
CA ILE A 74 2.48 11.85 20.64
C ILE A 74 3.48 10.78 20.20
N SER A 75 4.73 10.81 20.72
CA SER A 75 5.76 9.81 20.42
C SER A 75 5.36 8.40 20.83
N GLN A 76 4.68 8.24 21.97
CA GLN A 76 4.21 6.95 22.45
C GLN A 76 3.09 6.41 21.56
N ALA A 77 2.13 7.24 21.21
CA ALA A 77 1.04 6.89 20.31
C ALA A 77 1.56 6.50 18.91
N LEU A 78 2.57 7.22 18.42
CA LEU A 78 3.22 6.90 17.15
C LEU A 78 3.95 5.57 17.18
N ARG A 79 4.71 5.29 18.24
CA ARG A 79 5.35 3.98 18.42
C ARG A 79 4.33 2.86 18.50
N ALA A 80 3.16 3.09 19.07
CA ALA A 80 2.07 2.13 19.10
C ALA A 80 1.46 1.90 17.70
N THR A 81 1.45 2.93 16.83
CA THR A 81 1.00 2.77 15.42
C THR A 81 2.05 2.11 14.53
N GLU A 82 3.34 2.16 14.88
CA GLU A 82 4.41 1.41 14.20
C GLU A 82 4.30 -0.12 14.37
N ILE A 83 3.45 -0.61 15.29
CA ILE A 83 3.24 -2.05 15.54
C ILE A 83 2.47 -2.72 14.39
N ARG A 84 1.73 -1.97 13.58
CA ARG A 84 1.05 -2.54 12.41
C ARG A 84 2.00 -2.74 11.24
N GLY A 85 1.75 -3.76 10.42
CA GLY A 85 2.47 -3.95 9.16
C GLY A 85 2.31 -2.75 8.22
N ARG A 86 3.38 -2.45 7.49
CA ARG A 86 3.38 -1.39 6.49
C ARG A 86 2.50 -1.78 5.31
N PHE A 87 1.54 -0.94 4.96
CA PHE A 87 0.67 -1.16 3.81
C PHE A 87 1.29 -0.60 2.52
N ILE A 88 1.41 -1.44 1.51
CA ILE A 88 1.88 -1.07 0.17
C ILE A 88 0.79 -1.44 -0.83
N ALA A 89 0.09 -0.45 -1.37
CA ALA A 89 -0.91 -0.71 -2.41
C ALA A 89 -0.26 -0.70 -3.80
N VAL A 90 -0.57 -1.71 -4.60
CA VAL A 90 -0.23 -1.76 -6.03
C VAL A 90 -1.51 -1.47 -6.81
N SER A 91 -1.53 -0.34 -7.51
CA SER A 91 -2.72 0.17 -8.18
C SER A 91 -2.41 0.68 -9.59
N SER A 92 -3.42 0.87 -10.41
CA SER A 92 -3.29 1.45 -11.75
C SER A 92 -4.60 2.05 -12.22
N GLY A 93 -4.52 3.09 -13.04
CA GLY A 93 -5.71 3.68 -13.68
C GLY A 93 -6.34 2.78 -14.75
N LYS A 94 -5.63 1.75 -15.26
CA LYS A 94 -6.06 0.89 -16.36
C LYS A 94 -5.82 -0.58 -16.07
N GLY A 95 -6.71 -1.44 -16.59
CA GLY A 95 -6.53 -2.90 -16.59
C GLY A 95 -5.41 -3.36 -17.54
N GLY A 96 -4.83 -4.55 -17.26
CA GLY A 96 -3.85 -5.18 -18.13
C GLY A 96 -2.42 -4.61 -18.07
N VAL A 97 -2.12 -3.70 -17.14
CA VAL A 97 -0.77 -3.13 -16.96
C VAL A 97 0.17 -4.01 -16.13
N GLY A 98 -0.31 -5.14 -15.62
CA GLY A 98 0.48 -6.10 -14.83
C GLY A 98 0.48 -5.86 -13.33
N LYS A 99 -0.54 -5.18 -12.75
CA LYS A 99 -0.66 -4.93 -11.30
C LYS A 99 -0.48 -6.20 -10.47
N THR A 100 -1.33 -7.20 -10.68
CA THR A 100 -1.33 -8.46 -9.93
C THR A 100 0.01 -9.18 -9.99
N THR A 101 0.65 -9.20 -11.18
CA THR A 101 2.01 -9.74 -11.33
C THR A 101 3.02 -8.97 -10.48
N VAL A 102 2.94 -7.64 -10.48
CA VAL A 102 3.80 -6.79 -9.64
C VAL A 102 3.51 -7.03 -8.17
N ALA A 103 2.24 -7.01 -7.75
CA ALA A 103 1.83 -7.18 -6.35
C ALA A 103 2.29 -8.52 -5.78
N LEU A 104 2.02 -9.64 -6.49
CA LEU A 104 2.44 -10.97 -6.07
C LEU A 104 3.96 -11.08 -5.93
N ASN A 105 4.70 -10.63 -6.97
CA ASN A 105 6.16 -10.76 -6.95
C ASN A 105 6.79 -9.79 -5.94
N LEU A 106 6.22 -8.59 -5.69
CA LEU A 106 6.66 -7.67 -4.64
C LEU A 106 6.46 -8.27 -3.25
N ALA A 107 5.29 -8.84 -2.98
CA ALA A 107 4.99 -9.55 -1.73
C ALA A 107 5.93 -10.73 -1.51
N LEU A 108 6.21 -11.50 -2.55
CA LEU A 108 7.20 -12.60 -2.50
C LEU A 108 8.62 -12.10 -2.24
N ALA A 109 9.02 -10.97 -2.82
CA ALA A 109 10.32 -10.37 -2.54
C ALA A 109 10.47 -10.04 -1.04
N PHE A 110 9.45 -9.48 -0.41
CA PHE A 110 9.45 -9.23 1.04
C PHE A 110 9.49 -10.53 1.85
N ALA A 111 8.69 -11.53 1.50
CA ALA A 111 8.68 -12.82 2.17
C ALA A 111 10.05 -13.53 2.07
N GLN A 112 10.69 -13.49 0.88
CA GLN A 112 12.05 -14.03 0.67
C GLN A 112 13.12 -13.28 1.48
N CYS A 113 12.87 -12.02 1.86
CA CYS A 113 13.71 -11.26 2.79
C CYS A 113 13.43 -11.57 4.27
N GLY A 114 12.60 -12.57 4.57
CA GLY A 114 12.27 -12.97 5.94
C GLY A 114 11.22 -12.06 6.61
N ARG A 115 10.52 -11.20 5.84
CA ARG A 115 9.43 -10.37 6.39
C ARG A 115 8.12 -11.17 6.44
N ARG A 116 7.43 -11.10 7.57
CA ARG A 116 6.05 -11.62 7.69
C ARG A 116 5.17 -10.80 6.74
N THR A 117 4.82 -11.37 5.62
CA THR A 117 4.14 -10.66 4.52
C THR A 117 2.76 -11.22 4.27
N LEU A 118 1.77 -10.33 4.17
CA LEU A 118 0.41 -10.64 3.72
C LEU A 118 0.18 -9.99 2.36
N LEU A 119 -0.36 -10.75 1.41
CA LEU A 119 -0.89 -10.22 0.15
C LEU A 119 -2.41 -10.32 0.18
N PHE A 120 -3.08 -9.18 0.04
CA PHE A 120 -4.53 -9.10 -0.04
C PHE A 120 -4.96 -8.84 -1.49
N ASP A 121 -5.77 -9.75 -2.04
CA ASP A 121 -6.40 -9.58 -3.36
C ASP A 121 -7.61 -8.66 -3.23
N GLY A 122 -7.40 -7.40 -3.50
CA GLY A 122 -8.40 -6.34 -3.43
C GLY A 122 -9.07 -6.02 -4.78
N ASP A 123 -8.77 -6.77 -5.85
CA ASP A 123 -9.57 -6.75 -7.08
C ASP A 123 -10.83 -7.62 -6.86
N LEU A 124 -11.73 -7.11 -6.01
CA LEU A 124 -12.85 -7.88 -5.47
C LEU A 124 -13.78 -8.44 -6.55
N GLY A 125 -13.87 -7.79 -7.71
CA GLY A 125 -14.72 -8.23 -8.83
C GLY A 125 -14.05 -9.25 -9.76
N MET A 126 -12.71 -9.17 -9.90
CA MET A 126 -11.93 -9.96 -10.87
C MET A 126 -10.64 -10.51 -10.24
N ALA A 127 -10.76 -11.04 -9.03
CA ALA A 127 -9.65 -11.59 -8.27
C ALA A 127 -8.87 -12.68 -9.02
N ASN A 128 -7.55 -12.52 -9.13
CA ASN A 128 -6.69 -13.41 -9.89
C ASN A 128 -5.38 -13.79 -9.16
N VAL A 129 -5.10 -13.22 -7.99
CA VAL A 129 -3.85 -13.49 -7.25
C VAL A 129 -3.66 -14.98 -6.99
N HIS A 130 -4.72 -15.69 -6.59
CA HIS A 130 -4.67 -17.13 -6.31
C HIS A 130 -4.28 -17.95 -7.56
N VAL A 131 -4.71 -17.53 -8.75
CA VAL A 131 -4.35 -18.20 -10.01
C VAL A 131 -2.85 -18.07 -10.28
N TYR A 132 -2.31 -16.86 -10.16
CA TYR A 132 -0.86 -16.60 -10.38
C TYR A 132 0.03 -17.19 -9.28
N ALA A 133 -0.52 -17.38 -8.08
CA ALA A 133 0.18 -18.02 -6.96
C ALA A 133 0.05 -19.57 -6.97
N GLY A 134 -0.69 -20.14 -7.93
CA GLY A 134 -0.92 -21.59 -8.02
C GLY A 134 -1.78 -22.16 -6.90
N LEU A 135 -2.64 -21.34 -6.29
CA LEU A 135 -3.47 -21.69 -5.14
C LEU A 135 -4.92 -21.95 -5.57
N ASN A 136 -5.61 -22.76 -4.74
CA ASN A 136 -7.05 -22.98 -4.85
C ASN A 136 -7.67 -22.81 -3.44
N PRO A 137 -7.97 -21.57 -3.02
CA PRO A 137 -8.46 -21.29 -1.68
C PRO A 137 -9.87 -21.85 -1.47
N ALA A 138 -10.10 -22.54 -0.34
CA ALA A 138 -11.43 -22.98 0.06
C ALA A 138 -12.30 -21.84 0.62
N VAL A 139 -11.66 -20.80 1.16
CA VAL A 139 -12.28 -19.63 1.77
C VAL A 139 -11.74 -18.38 1.08
N THR A 140 -12.61 -17.43 0.80
CA THR A 140 -12.30 -16.18 0.09
C THR A 140 -12.85 -14.97 0.84
N VAL A 141 -12.54 -13.77 0.36
CA VAL A 141 -13.12 -12.51 0.88
C VAL A 141 -14.65 -12.53 0.81
N LEU A 142 -15.26 -13.29 -0.12
CA LEU A 142 -16.72 -13.40 -0.20
C LEU A 142 -17.30 -14.03 1.08
N ASP A 143 -16.67 -15.08 1.60
CA ASP A 143 -17.13 -15.75 2.82
C ASP A 143 -17.02 -14.85 4.05
N VAL A 144 -16.01 -13.98 4.07
CA VAL A 144 -15.84 -12.94 5.11
C VAL A 144 -16.95 -11.89 5.02
N LEU A 145 -17.24 -11.40 3.82
CA LEU A 145 -18.31 -10.40 3.60
C LEU A 145 -19.70 -10.97 3.86
N ASP A 146 -19.88 -12.27 3.67
CA ASP A 146 -21.08 -13.02 4.04
C ASP A 146 -21.14 -13.36 5.54
N ARG A 147 -20.12 -12.93 6.32
CA ARG A 147 -19.99 -13.19 7.76
C ARG A 147 -19.99 -14.67 8.14
N ARG A 148 -19.55 -15.54 7.22
CA ARG A 148 -19.42 -16.98 7.46
C ARG A 148 -18.15 -17.30 8.25
N VAL A 149 -17.09 -16.51 8.03
CA VAL A 149 -15.77 -16.66 8.65
C VAL A 149 -15.18 -15.31 8.99
N ALA A 150 -14.20 -15.26 9.90
CA ALA A 150 -13.41 -14.06 10.14
C ALA A 150 -12.36 -13.89 9.03
N LEU A 151 -11.84 -12.65 8.84
CA LEU A 151 -10.81 -12.39 7.83
C LEU A 151 -9.52 -13.18 8.10
N SER A 152 -9.21 -13.44 9.37
CA SER A 152 -8.08 -14.30 9.78
C SER A 152 -8.19 -15.73 9.25
N ASP A 153 -9.40 -16.25 9.14
CA ASP A 153 -9.65 -17.62 8.71
C ASP A 153 -9.56 -17.78 7.18
N ALA A 154 -9.63 -16.66 6.45
CA ALA A 154 -9.43 -16.60 5.00
C ALA A 154 -7.94 -16.53 4.61
N VAL A 155 -7.01 -16.51 5.58
CA VAL A 155 -5.57 -16.48 5.31
C VAL A 155 -5.09 -17.86 4.87
N VAL A 156 -4.54 -17.92 3.66
CA VAL A 156 -3.91 -19.14 3.11
C VAL A 156 -2.39 -18.98 3.03
N SER A 157 -1.68 -20.08 3.10
CA SER A 157 -0.22 -20.11 2.93
C SER A 157 0.14 -20.25 1.46
N GLY A 158 0.99 -19.38 0.98
CA GLY A 158 1.56 -19.40 -0.36
C GLY A 158 3.06 -19.72 -0.36
N PRO A 159 3.72 -19.53 -1.50
CA PRO A 159 5.15 -19.80 -1.65
C PRO A 159 6.02 -18.90 -0.76
N ALA A 160 7.20 -19.40 -0.40
CA ALA A 160 8.20 -18.70 0.43
C ALA A 160 7.67 -18.16 1.77
N GLY A 161 6.61 -18.76 2.33
CA GLY A 161 6.01 -18.31 3.59
C GLY A 161 5.08 -17.09 3.46
N LEU A 162 4.86 -16.60 2.24
CA LEU A 162 3.86 -15.55 1.95
C LEU A 162 2.48 -16.00 2.43
N LYS A 163 1.77 -15.12 3.12
CA LYS A 163 0.35 -15.30 3.45
C LYS A 163 -0.51 -14.53 2.46
N LEU A 164 -1.64 -15.11 2.08
CA LEU A 164 -2.55 -14.50 1.10
C LEU A 164 -3.98 -14.51 1.63
N ILE A 165 -4.72 -13.47 1.28
CA ILE A 165 -6.18 -13.47 1.34
C ILE A 165 -6.65 -13.29 -0.09
N CYS A 166 -7.40 -14.27 -0.58
CA CYS A 166 -7.82 -14.33 -1.98
C CYS A 166 -9.23 -13.79 -2.15
N GLY A 167 -9.43 -13.00 -3.19
CA GLY A 167 -10.74 -12.59 -3.63
C GLY A 167 -11.49 -13.73 -4.34
N ALA A 168 -12.78 -13.53 -4.58
CA ALA A 168 -13.60 -14.46 -5.38
C ALA A 168 -13.78 -13.89 -6.79
N SER A 169 -13.39 -14.68 -7.79
CA SER A 169 -13.52 -14.26 -9.21
C SER A 169 -14.97 -14.38 -9.69
N GLY A 170 -15.39 -13.40 -10.51
CA GLY A 170 -16.66 -13.45 -11.23
C GLY A 170 -17.92 -13.21 -10.37
N VAL A 171 -17.76 -12.68 -9.17
CA VAL A 171 -18.88 -12.35 -8.28
C VAL A 171 -19.22 -10.87 -8.40
N ALA A 172 -20.23 -10.54 -9.19
CA ALA A 172 -20.65 -9.15 -9.48
C ALA A 172 -20.94 -8.32 -8.21
N ARG A 173 -21.45 -8.95 -7.15
CA ARG A 173 -21.72 -8.28 -5.86
C ARG A 173 -20.45 -7.70 -5.22
N LEU A 174 -19.30 -8.33 -5.43
CA LEU A 174 -18.03 -7.86 -4.88
C LEU A 174 -17.49 -6.60 -5.57
N ALA A 175 -17.92 -6.35 -6.81
CA ALA A 175 -17.58 -5.14 -7.55
C ALA A 175 -18.47 -3.93 -7.17
N SER A 176 -19.40 -4.08 -6.21
CA SER A 176 -20.37 -3.05 -5.84
C SER A 176 -20.64 -3.01 -4.33
N LEU A 177 -19.60 -3.17 -3.53
CA LEU A 177 -19.71 -3.07 -2.07
C LEU A 177 -20.14 -1.65 -1.67
N ASP A 178 -21.01 -1.57 -0.68
CA ASP A 178 -21.39 -0.29 -0.11
C ASP A 178 -20.26 0.25 0.79
N ARG A 179 -20.41 1.52 1.18
CA ARG A 179 -19.40 2.20 2.00
C ARG A 179 -19.17 1.48 3.34
N ARG A 180 -20.22 1.01 3.98
CA ARG A 180 -20.14 0.35 5.29
C ARG A 180 -19.40 -0.98 5.20
N GLN A 181 -19.66 -1.76 4.14
CA GLN A 181 -18.96 -3.03 3.89
C GLN A 181 -17.46 -2.81 3.65
N LEU A 182 -17.10 -1.76 2.91
CA LEU A 182 -15.70 -1.40 2.67
C LEU A 182 -15.01 -0.95 3.97
N GLU A 183 -15.67 -0.12 4.78
CA GLU A 183 -15.15 0.32 6.08
C GLU A 183 -14.98 -0.87 7.05
N GLU A 184 -15.93 -1.81 7.08
CA GLU A 184 -15.83 -3.02 7.90
C GLU A 184 -14.66 -3.91 7.47
N LEU A 185 -14.50 -4.13 6.15
CA LEU A 185 -13.39 -4.90 5.59
C LEU A 185 -12.04 -4.25 5.89
N ASN A 186 -11.92 -2.93 5.69
CA ASN A 186 -10.72 -2.18 6.00
C ASN A 186 -10.35 -2.27 7.48
N GLY A 187 -11.32 -2.13 8.38
CA GLY A 187 -11.10 -2.28 9.82
C GLY A 187 -10.64 -3.70 10.21
N GLN A 188 -11.18 -4.75 9.58
CA GLN A 188 -10.69 -6.11 9.79
C GLN A 188 -9.25 -6.28 9.28
N LEU A 189 -8.94 -5.71 8.11
CA LEU A 189 -7.61 -5.78 7.51
C LEU A 189 -6.55 -5.05 8.36
N CYS A 190 -6.88 -3.89 8.92
CA CYS A 190 -5.99 -3.18 9.83
C CYS A 190 -5.71 -3.97 11.11
N ARG A 191 -6.72 -4.60 11.70
CA ARG A 191 -6.51 -5.47 12.87
C ARG A 191 -5.62 -6.67 12.54
N LEU A 192 -5.82 -7.30 11.39
CA LEU A 192 -4.99 -8.41 10.94
C LEU A 192 -3.56 -8.00 10.65
N ALA A 193 -3.35 -6.78 10.13
CA ALA A 193 -2.05 -6.24 9.78
C ALA A 193 -1.05 -6.16 10.95
N THR A 194 -1.52 -6.14 12.20
CA THR A 194 -0.65 -6.16 13.38
C THR A 194 0.21 -7.43 13.49
N GLN A 195 -0.17 -8.50 12.80
CA GLN A 195 0.55 -9.77 12.80
C GLN A 195 1.64 -9.84 11.71
N TYR A 196 1.73 -8.84 10.84
CA TYR A 196 2.62 -8.81 9.69
C TYR A 196 3.56 -7.60 9.74
N ASP A 197 4.69 -7.73 9.07
CA ASP A 197 5.64 -6.62 8.87
C ASP A 197 5.24 -5.79 7.65
N VAL A 198 4.63 -6.44 6.64
CA VAL A 198 4.16 -5.82 5.39
C VAL A 198 2.84 -6.41 4.95
N VAL A 199 1.94 -5.54 4.52
CA VAL A 199 0.70 -5.90 3.83
C VAL A 199 0.72 -5.31 2.43
N VAL A 200 0.73 -6.14 1.40
CA VAL A 200 0.62 -5.71 0.01
C VAL A 200 -0.85 -5.80 -0.41
N LEU A 201 -1.38 -4.71 -0.96
CA LEU A 201 -2.75 -4.66 -1.49
C LEU A 201 -2.69 -4.70 -3.03
N ASP A 202 -3.18 -5.75 -3.65
CA ASP A 202 -3.44 -5.77 -5.09
C ASP A 202 -4.82 -5.19 -5.34
N THR A 203 -4.93 -3.96 -5.83
CA THR A 203 -6.23 -3.30 -6.01
C THR A 203 -6.84 -3.63 -7.38
N GLY A 204 -8.12 -3.35 -7.55
CA GLY A 204 -8.72 -3.27 -8.88
C GLY A 204 -8.08 -2.17 -9.74
N ALA A 205 -8.44 -2.13 -11.02
CA ALA A 205 -8.04 -1.05 -11.94
C ALA A 205 -9.00 0.13 -11.85
N GLY A 206 -8.50 1.35 -12.13
CA GLY A 206 -9.31 2.56 -12.20
C GLY A 206 -9.38 3.32 -10.89
N ILE A 207 -10.48 4.06 -10.72
CA ILE A 207 -10.71 5.01 -9.62
C ILE A 207 -12.02 4.70 -8.88
N GLY A 208 -12.47 3.44 -8.91
CA GLY A 208 -13.67 2.99 -8.21
C GLY A 208 -13.59 3.22 -6.71
N ARG A 209 -14.75 3.22 -6.07
CA ARG A 209 -14.86 3.43 -4.62
C ARG A 209 -14.04 2.40 -3.83
N GLU A 210 -14.07 1.15 -4.24
CA GLU A 210 -13.32 0.04 -3.65
C GLU A 210 -11.82 0.24 -3.76
N VAL A 211 -11.34 0.73 -4.92
CA VAL A 211 -9.92 1.07 -5.11
C VAL A 211 -9.51 2.19 -4.17
N LEU A 212 -10.23 3.32 -4.20
CA LEU A 212 -9.91 4.47 -3.35
C LEU A 212 -9.98 4.11 -1.86
N SER A 213 -10.95 3.27 -1.46
CA SER A 213 -11.08 2.79 -0.08
C SER A 213 -9.85 2.02 0.38
N LEU A 214 -9.31 1.11 -0.43
CA LEU A 214 -8.08 0.39 -0.12
C LEU A 214 -6.85 1.31 -0.11
N LEU A 215 -6.80 2.30 -1.01
CA LEU A 215 -5.70 3.28 -1.02
C LEU A 215 -5.65 4.14 0.24
N THR A 216 -6.77 4.32 0.97
CA THR A 216 -6.75 5.04 2.25
C THR A 216 -5.94 4.32 3.33
N LEU A 217 -5.76 3.01 3.23
CA LEU A 217 -4.95 2.22 4.15
C LEU A 217 -3.45 2.31 3.85
N ALA A 218 -3.09 2.65 2.62
CA ALA A 218 -1.73 2.50 2.12
C ALA A 218 -0.78 3.57 2.65
N ASP A 219 0.38 3.11 3.14
CA ASP A 219 1.54 3.94 3.45
C ASP A 219 2.24 4.36 2.15
N GLU A 220 2.27 3.44 1.21
CA GLU A 220 2.89 3.61 -0.09
C GLU A 220 1.96 3.13 -1.19
N ILE A 221 1.85 3.90 -2.25
CA ILE A 221 1.00 3.57 -3.41
C ILE A 221 1.89 3.44 -4.64
N VAL A 222 2.03 2.22 -5.11
CA VAL A 222 2.75 1.89 -6.35
C VAL A 222 1.78 2.04 -7.51
N VAL A 223 1.89 3.14 -8.24
CA VAL A 223 1.11 3.38 -9.46
C VAL A 223 1.81 2.72 -10.63
N VAL A 224 1.25 1.61 -11.09
CA VAL A 224 1.77 0.86 -12.24
C VAL A 224 1.25 1.50 -13.52
N ALA A 225 2.17 1.96 -14.37
CA ALA A 225 1.88 2.52 -15.69
C ALA A 225 2.74 1.84 -16.77
N THR A 226 2.26 1.82 -17.99
CA THR A 226 3.00 1.29 -19.15
C THR A 226 3.34 2.43 -20.13
N PRO A 227 4.28 2.23 -21.08
CA PRO A 227 4.61 3.23 -22.09
C PRO A 227 3.46 3.65 -23.00
N ASN A 228 2.33 2.97 -22.96
CA ASN A 228 1.12 3.34 -23.70
C ASN A 228 0.54 4.66 -23.16
N LEU A 229 0.23 5.60 -24.08
CA LEU A 229 -0.29 6.93 -23.71
C LEU A 229 -1.58 6.86 -22.86
N ALA A 230 -2.52 5.98 -23.22
CA ALA A 230 -3.76 5.81 -22.46
C ALA A 230 -3.46 5.33 -21.02
N SER A 231 -2.52 4.40 -20.84
CA SER A 231 -2.10 3.95 -19.52
C SER A 231 -1.49 5.09 -18.69
N THR A 232 -0.71 5.98 -19.31
CA THR A 232 -0.14 7.17 -18.64
C THR A 232 -1.23 8.15 -18.22
N LEU A 233 -2.22 8.41 -19.09
CA LEU A 233 -3.35 9.29 -18.76
C LEU A 233 -4.20 8.71 -17.62
N ASP A 234 -4.51 7.41 -17.67
CA ASP A 234 -5.29 6.74 -16.65
C ASP A 234 -4.53 6.69 -15.31
N ALA A 235 -3.20 6.50 -15.34
CA ALA A 235 -2.36 6.58 -14.15
C ALA A 235 -2.36 7.99 -13.52
N TYR A 236 -2.33 9.05 -14.35
CA TYR A 236 -2.51 10.42 -13.86
C TYR A 236 -3.90 10.61 -13.25
N GLY A 237 -4.95 10.07 -13.88
CA GLY A 237 -6.31 10.07 -13.36
C GLY A 237 -6.41 9.45 -11.97
N LEU A 238 -5.72 8.32 -11.73
CA LEU A 238 -5.65 7.68 -10.42
C LEU A 238 -4.94 8.56 -9.37
N ILE A 239 -3.79 9.15 -9.73
CA ILE A 239 -3.05 10.07 -8.83
C ILE A 239 -3.94 11.27 -8.47
N LYS A 240 -4.61 11.86 -9.46
CA LYS A 240 -5.54 12.98 -9.27
C LYS A 240 -6.71 12.60 -8.37
N ALA A 241 -7.36 11.45 -8.61
CA ALA A 241 -8.45 10.97 -7.77
C ALA A 241 -8.00 10.73 -6.32
N GLY A 242 -6.81 10.16 -6.12
CA GLY A 242 -6.22 10.00 -4.79
C GLY A 242 -5.94 11.32 -4.10
N TYR A 243 -5.44 12.32 -4.84
CA TYR A 243 -5.24 13.68 -4.34
C TYR A 243 -6.56 14.35 -3.91
N GLU A 244 -7.60 14.27 -4.77
CA GLU A 244 -8.94 14.81 -4.49
C GLU A 244 -9.61 14.09 -3.30
N ALA A 245 -9.38 12.80 -3.15
CA ALA A 245 -9.84 11.99 -2.02
C ALA A 245 -8.99 12.20 -0.75
N ARG A 246 -7.97 13.06 -0.80
CA ARG A 246 -7.05 13.35 0.31
C ARG A 246 -6.37 12.10 0.87
N ILE A 247 -6.01 11.17 0.01
CA ILE A 247 -5.26 9.99 0.39
C ILE A 247 -3.86 10.42 0.87
N LEU A 248 -3.48 9.98 2.07
CA LEU A 248 -2.25 10.40 2.73
C LEU A 248 -1.01 9.62 2.30
N GLY A 249 -1.20 8.45 1.69
CA GLY A 249 -0.11 7.58 1.22
C GLY A 249 0.79 8.25 0.20
N SER A 250 2.08 7.90 0.26
CA SER A 250 3.08 8.40 -0.70
C SER A 250 2.91 7.72 -2.05
N PHE A 251 2.69 8.49 -3.11
CA PHE A 251 2.58 7.96 -4.46
C PHE A 251 3.95 7.76 -5.11
N GLY A 252 4.15 6.61 -5.73
CA GLY A 252 5.33 6.31 -6.53
C GLY A 252 4.96 5.65 -7.85
N ILE A 253 5.66 6.00 -8.92
CA ILE A 253 5.43 5.49 -10.27
C ILE A 253 6.36 4.34 -10.55
N LEU A 254 5.79 3.22 -10.98
CA LEU A 254 6.50 2.06 -11.51
C LEU A 254 6.16 1.91 -13.00
N ALA A 255 7.13 2.18 -13.87
CA ALA A 255 6.95 1.95 -15.30
C ALA A 255 7.10 0.45 -15.60
N ASN A 256 6.02 -0.23 -15.98
CA ASN A 256 6.01 -1.65 -16.29
C ASN A 256 5.91 -1.90 -17.80
N LEU A 257 6.35 -3.06 -18.25
CA LEU A 257 6.34 -3.50 -19.64
C LEU A 257 7.13 -2.57 -20.60
N ALA A 258 8.12 -1.87 -20.07
CA ALA A 258 9.00 -1.04 -20.89
C ALA A 258 10.03 -1.91 -21.64
N LYS A 259 10.38 -1.50 -22.86
CA LYS A 259 11.42 -2.21 -23.63
C LYS A 259 12.82 -1.89 -23.10
N ASP A 260 13.03 -0.65 -22.62
CA ASP A 260 14.29 -0.14 -22.12
C ASP A 260 14.09 0.99 -21.10
N GLN A 261 15.18 1.46 -20.52
CA GLN A 261 15.18 2.54 -19.54
C GLN A 261 14.73 3.88 -20.12
N ALA A 262 15.00 4.16 -21.39
CA ALA A 262 14.63 5.42 -22.01
C ALA A 262 13.10 5.53 -22.16
N GLU A 263 12.46 4.45 -22.60
CA GLU A 263 11.00 4.36 -22.67
C GLU A 263 10.34 4.50 -21.30
N ALA A 264 10.88 3.81 -20.28
CA ALA A 264 10.40 3.90 -18.91
C ALA A 264 10.54 5.33 -18.34
N ARG A 265 11.66 5.98 -18.61
CA ARG A 265 11.92 7.34 -18.17
C ARG A 265 10.88 8.34 -18.68
N VAL A 266 10.47 8.23 -19.94
CA VAL A 266 9.42 9.08 -20.51
C VAL A 266 8.09 8.96 -19.75
N VAL A 267 7.69 7.75 -19.35
CA VAL A 267 6.48 7.53 -18.54
C VAL A 267 6.59 8.24 -17.20
N VAL A 268 7.69 8.01 -16.50
CA VAL A 268 7.91 8.59 -15.16
C VAL A 268 7.95 10.11 -15.21
N GLU A 269 8.74 10.69 -16.13
CA GLU A 269 8.87 12.15 -16.28
C GLU A 269 7.55 12.83 -16.61
N ARG A 270 6.72 12.23 -17.48
CA ARG A 270 5.39 12.77 -17.78
C ARG A 270 4.51 12.82 -16.53
N LEU A 271 4.43 11.72 -15.80
CA LEU A 271 3.57 11.62 -14.61
C LEU A 271 4.05 12.52 -13.48
N THR A 272 5.36 12.54 -13.20
CA THR A 272 5.92 13.41 -12.14
C THR A 272 5.75 14.88 -12.49
N THR A 273 5.97 15.26 -13.76
CA THR A 273 5.78 16.64 -14.22
C THR A 273 4.31 17.06 -14.13
N CYS A 274 3.38 16.21 -14.56
CA CYS A 274 1.94 16.49 -14.47
C CYS A 274 1.49 16.62 -13.00
N ALA A 275 1.91 15.71 -12.12
CA ALA A 275 1.58 15.78 -10.70
C ALA A 275 2.12 17.04 -10.03
N ALA A 276 3.39 17.39 -10.29
CA ALA A 276 3.99 18.59 -9.76
C ALA A 276 3.31 19.86 -10.28
N ARG A 277 3.01 19.94 -11.59
CA ARG A 277 2.44 21.14 -12.22
C ARG A 277 0.98 21.38 -11.86
N PHE A 278 0.16 20.34 -11.84
CA PHE A 278 -1.30 20.49 -11.73
C PHE A 278 -1.85 20.15 -10.35
N LEU A 279 -1.15 19.31 -9.57
CA LEU A 279 -1.59 18.91 -8.24
C LEU A 279 -0.66 19.45 -7.13
N GLN A 280 0.45 20.10 -7.49
CA GLN A 280 1.48 20.55 -6.55
C GLN A 280 1.98 19.41 -5.65
N MET A 281 2.02 18.21 -6.21
CA MET A 281 2.30 16.97 -5.50
C MET A 281 3.61 16.34 -6.01
N SER A 282 4.47 15.94 -5.07
CA SER A 282 5.66 15.14 -5.40
C SER A 282 5.27 13.66 -5.51
N VAL A 283 5.68 13.03 -6.60
CA VAL A 283 5.50 11.60 -6.83
C VAL A 283 6.85 10.96 -7.07
N ARG A 284 7.15 9.87 -6.36
CA ARG A 284 8.46 9.21 -6.43
C ARG A 284 8.62 8.37 -7.70
N ASN A 285 9.85 8.29 -8.20
CA ASN A 285 10.24 7.31 -9.21
C ASN A 285 10.64 6.01 -8.50
N LEU A 286 9.88 4.94 -8.70
CA LEU A 286 10.16 3.61 -8.15
C LEU A 286 11.00 2.73 -9.08
N GLY A 287 11.32 3.24 -10.27
CA GLY A 287 12.03 2.48 -11.29
C GLY A 287 11.13 1.88 -12.35
N TRP A 288 11.60 0.80 -12.96
CA TRP A 288 10.89 0.16 -14.07
C TRP A 288 11.13 -1.34 -14.15
N LEU A 289 10.19 -2.02 -14.80
CA LEU A 289 10.24 -3.45 -15.08
C LEU A 289 10.14 -3.70 -16.58
N PRO A 290 10.96 -4.61 -17.11
CA PRO A 290 10.99 -4.90 -18.53
C PRO A 290 9.78 -5.71 -18.98
N ARG A 291 9.39 -5.55 -20.25
CA ARG A 291 8.57 -6.56 -20.92
C ARG A 291 9.44 -7.79 -21.11
N ALA A 292 9.06 -8.91 -20.50
CA ALA A 292 9.86 -10.12 -20.52
C ALA A 292 8.97 -11.36 -20.77
N PRO A 293 9.24 -12.18 -21.81
CA PRO A 293 8.49 -13.41 -22.09
C PRO A 293 8.46 -14.39 -20.90
N ARG A 294 9.49 -14.37 -20.06
CA ARG A 294 9.56 -15.18 -18.83
C ARG A 294 8.47 -14.84 -17.81
N VAL A 295 7.99 -13.58 -17.80
CA VAL A 295 6.87 -13.17 -16.94
C VAL A 295 5.58 -13.81 -17.42
N GLU A 296 5.32 -13.80 -18.71
CA GLU A 296 4.16 -14.42 -19.33
C GLU A 296 4.18 -15.95 -19.12
N ALA A 297 5.34 -16.59 -19.33
CA ALA A 297 5.52 -18.02 -19.09
C ALA A 297 5.31 -18.40 -17.62
N ALA A 298 5.80 -17.59 -16.69
CA ALA A 298 5.58 -17.80 -15.26
C ALA A 298 4.10 -17.71 -14.90
N ASN A 299 3.40 -16.68 -15.38
CA ASN A 299 1.96 -16.50 -15.17
C ASN A 299 1.15 -17.68 -15.75
N GLN A 300 1.48 -18.17 -16.95
CA GLN A 300 0.84 -19.34 -17.58
C GLN A 300 1.09 -20.61 -16.76
N SER A 301 2.27 -20.74 -16.16
CA SER A 301 2.65 -21.86 -15.30
C SER A 301 2.12 -21.74 -13.88
N ARG A 302 1.33 -20.70 -13.56
CA ARG A 302 0.81 -20.40 -12.21
C ARG A 302 1.93 -20.32 -11.16
N ARG A 303 3.04 -19.69 -11.51
CA ARG A 303 4.19 -19.49 -10.62
C ARG A 303 4.67 -18.06 -10.71
N SER A 304 5.27 -17.58 -9.63
CA SER A 304 5.89 -16.26 -9.66
C SER A 304 7.17 -16.25 -10.50
N VAL A 305 7.56 -15.08 -11.00
CA VAL A 305 8.83 -14.91 -11.70
C VAL A 305 10.01 -15.05 -10.73
N LEU A 306 9.83 -14.63 -9.48
CA LEU A 306 10.86 -14.75 -8.46
C LEU A 306 11.20 -16.20 -8.11
N GLU A 307 10.28 -17.13 -8.35
CA GLU A 307 10.50 -18.57 -8.16
C GLU A 307 10.98 -19.24 -9.45
N SER A 308 10.32 -18.96 -10.57
CA SER A 308 10.59 -19.64 -11.85
C SER A 308 11.83 -19.11 -12.58
N SER A 309 12.20 -17.85 -12.35
CA SER A 309 13.32 -17.17 -13.01
C SER A 309 14.00 -16.14 -12.08
N PRO A 310 14.56 -16.58 -10.93
CA PRO A 310 15.06 -15.69 -9.88
C PRO A 310 16.24 -14.82 -10.27
N SER A 311 16.99 -15.21 -11.29
CA SER A 311 18.14 -14.46 -11.83
C SER A 311 17.78 -13.52 -12.98
N SER A 312 16.50 -13.48 -13.42
CA SER A 312 16.05 -12.61 -14.51
C SER A 312 16.21 -11.12 -14.17
N ASP A 313 16.34 -10.27 -15.19
CA ASP A 313 16.40 -8.81 -15.00
C ASP A 313 15.15 -8.27 -14.30
N PHE A 314 13.97 -8.80 -14.63
CA PHE A 314 12.73 -8.50 -13.92
C PHE A 314 12.85 -8.79 -12.42
N ALA A 315 13.31 -9.98 -12.04
CA ALA A 315 13.41 -10.37 -10.63
C ALA A 315 14.44 -9.53 -9.88
N LYS A 316 15.57 -9.22 -10.50
CA LYS A 316 16.61 -8.35 -9.90
C LYS A 316 16.08 -6.94 -9.64
N ARG A 317 15.44 -6.32 -10.66
CA ARG A 317 14.84 -4.99 -10.53
C ARG A 317 13.76 -4.96 -9.47
N LEU A 318 12.89 -5.95 -9.43
CA LEU A 318 11.82 -6.01 -8.45
C LEU A 318 12.35 -6.13 -7.02
N ARG A 319 13.41 -6.91 -6.78
CA ARG A 319 14.10 -6.94 -5.48
C ARG A 319 14.71 -5.58 -5.11
N THR A 320 15.29 -4.86 -6.07
CA THR A 320 15.79 -3.50 -5.85
C THR A 320 14.65 -2.56 -5.45
N ILE A 321 13.49 -2.66 -6.12
CA ILE A 321 12.30 -1.88 -5.78
C ILE A 321 11.80 -2.24 -4.37
N ALA A 322 11.73 -3.53 -4.03
CA ALA A 322 11.35 -3.99 -2.71
C ALA A 322 12.28 -3.45 -1.60
N ALA A 323 13.60 -3.44 -1.85
CA ALA A 323 14.59 -2.89 -0.94
C ALA A 323 14.40 -1.38 -0.70
N GLY A 324 13.89 -0.64 -1.68
CA GLY A 324 13.55 0.78 -1.54
C GLY A 324 12.38 1.05 -0.59
N PHE A 325 11.51 0.08 -0.36
CA PHE A 325 10.43 0.18 0.63
C PHE A 325 10.88 -0.24 2.03
N LEU A 326 11.69 -1.30 2.14
CA LEU A 326 12.12 -1.85 3.42
C LEU A 326 13.62 -2.02 3.45
N PRO A 327 14.34 -1.24 4.29
CA PRO A 327 15.77 -1.43 4.51
C PRO A 327 16.08 -2.89 4.92
N GLY A 328 17.09 -3.47 4.31
CA GLY A 328 17.51 -4.87 4.56
C GLY A 328 16.95 -5.91 3.58
N CYS A 329 15.99 -5.55 2.70
CA CYS A 329 15.51 -6.47 1.67
C CYS A 329 16.44 -6.61 0.42
N GLY A 330 17.56 -5.90 0.36
CA GLY A 330 18.49 -5.91 -0.79
C GLY A 330 19.68 -6.87 -0.68
N SER A 331 19.95 -7.49 0.47
CA SER A 331 21.23 -8.16 0.75
C SER A 331 21.21 -9.70 0.78
N HIS A 332 20.11 -10.36 0.53
CA HIS A 332 20.06 -11.83 0.50
C HIS A 332 20.14 -12.38 -0.93
N THR A 333 21.35 -12.34 -1.53
CA THR A 333 21.73 -13.28 -2.59
C THR A 333 22.56 -14.39 -1.98
N SER A 334 22.07 -15.64 -2.05
CA SER A 334 22.76 -16.91 -1.82
C SER A 334 23.26 -17.25 -0.40
N SER A 335 22.41 -17.84 0.44
CA SER A 335 22.93 -18.82 1.42
C SER A 335 22.04 -20.08 1.58
N ALA A 336 21.00 -20.24 0.77
CA ALA A 336 20.13 -21.42 0.88
C ALA A 336 20.50 -22.58 -0.06
N ALA A 337 21.44 -22.37 -1.00
CA ALA A 337 21.84 -23.43 -1.95
C ALA A 337 22.98 -24.34 -1.42
N SER A 338 23.67 -23.95 -0.34
CA SER A 338 24.83 -24.71 0.14
C SER A 338 24.56 -25.70 1.28
N LYS A 339 23.29 -25.81 1.72
CA LYS A 339 22.94 -26.78 2.80
C LYS A 339 22.30 -28.09 2.33
N GLN A 340 22.04 -28.26 1.04
CA GLN A 340 21.50 -29.53 0.51
C GLN A 340 22.55 -30.43 -0.13
N GLU A 341 23.78 -29.99 -0.37
CA GLU A 341 24.84 -30.85 -0.94
C GLU A 341 25.74 -31.53 0.11
N SER A 342 25.63 -31.15 1.40
CA SER A 342 26.46 -31.79 2.44
C SER A 342 25.78 -32.91 3.24
N ALA A 343 24.54 -33.30 2.83
CA ALA A 343 23.80 -34.41 3.46
C ALA A 343 23.68 -35.67 2.58
N ALA A 344 24.44 -35.71 1.46
CA ALA A 344 24.46 -36.85 0.53
C ALA A 344 25.89 -37.21 0.13
N ALA A 345 26.84 -37.14 1.08
CA ALA A 345 28.18 -37.75 0.94
C ALA A 345 28.51 -38.57 2.19
#